data_8e3125126552940115dee60e61547499
#
_entry.id   8e3125126552940115dee60e61547499
#
_cell.length_a   1.000
_cell.length_b   1.000
_cell.length_c   1.000
_cell.angle_alpha   90.00
_cell.angle_beta   90.00
_cell.angle_gamma   90.00
#
_symmetry.space_group_name_H-M   'P 1'
#
loop_
_entity.id
_entity.type
_entity.pdbx_description
1 polymer ?
#
loop_
_entity_poly.entity_id
_entity_poly.type
_entity_poly.pdbx_seq_one_letter_code
_entity_poly.pdbx_strand_id
1 'polypeptide(L)'
;MNHVKKYQIASAGRQVNKSLARKKVIIMKTIVLISCVSKKLSYKAQAKDLYISPLFRMNLQYAQKLTPSEIYILSAKYGLVGIYEKIEPYDVTLNTMPVKERKVWADKVLEQISEYCDLQRDHFIILAGQKYRQYLIPQLTSYEIPMQGLTIGKQLQFLKRKIANE
;
A
#
# COMPACT_ATOMS: atom_id res chain seq x y z
N MET A 1 5.12 7.33 57.44
CA MET A 1 5.91 8.08 56.44
C MET A 1 6.26 7.26 55.17
N ASN A 2 6.09 5.97 55.15
CA ASN A 2 6.51 5.16 54.00
C ASN A 2 5.47 4.98 52.88
N HIS A 3 4.23 5.41 53.08
CA HIS A 3 3.15 5.19 52.10
C HIS A 3 3.13 6.23 50.97
N VAL A 4 3.56 7.47 51.23
CA VAL A 4 3.51 8.55 50.24
C VAL A 4 4.57 8.40 49.14
N LYS A 5 5.77 7.90 49.48
CA LYS A 5 6.82 7.68 48.49
C LYS A 5 6.50 6.55 47.48
N LYS A 6 5.76 5.51 47.90
CA LYS A 6 5.37 4.41 47.01
C LYS A 6 4.37 4.82 45.93
N TYR A 7 3.47 5.74 46.27
CA TYR A 7 2.47 6.26 45.31
C TYR A 7 3.08 7.19 44.26
N GLN A 8 4.07 8.01 44.62
CA GLN A 8 4.74 8.92 43.67
C GLN A 8 5.61 8.16 42.67
N ILE A 9 6.29 7.08 43.08
CA ILE A 9 7.09 6.26 42.19
C ILE A 9 6.22 5.49 41.18
N ALA A 10 5.05 5.01 41.62
CA ALA A 10 4.11 4.31 40.75
C ALA A 10 3.48 5.22 39.70
N SER A 11 3.18 6.50 40.03
CA SER A 11 2.63 7.45 39.06
C SER A 11 3.68 7.91 38.03
N ALA A 12 4.92 8.09 38.42
CA ALA A 12 6.00 8.41 37.52
C ALA A 12 6.31 7.26 36.56
N GLY A 13 6.28 6.02 37.04
CA GLY A 13 6.45 4.84 36.20
C GLY A 13 5.36 4.69 35.14
N ARG A 14 4.09 4.97 35.46
CA ARG A 14 3.01 4.94 34.49
C ARG A 14 3.13 6.04 33.42
N GLN A 15 3.59 7.23 33.78
CA GLN A 15 3.80 8.34 32.83
C GLN A 15 4.92 8.01 31.83
N VAL A 16 6.01 7.44 32.28
CA VAL A 16 7.14 7.02 31.42
C VAL A 16 6.70 5.94 30.45
N ASN A 17 5.93 4.95 30.91
CA ASN A 17 5.43 3.88 30.04
C ASN A 17 4.42 4.38 29.00
N LYS A 18 3.56 5.34 29.33
CA LYS A 18 2.65 5.98 28.37
C LYS A 18 3.40 6.80 27.33
N SER A 19 4.44 7.51 27.72
CA SER A 19 5.29 8.28 26.80
C SER A 19 6.06 7.36 25.83
N LEU A 20 6.61 6.25 26.31
CA LEU A 20 7.29 5.27 25.48
C LEU A 20 6.34 4.53 24.54
N ALA A 21 5.14 4.17 25.00
CA ALA A 21 4.12 3.56 24.17
C ALA A 21 3.65 4.52 23.06
N ARG A 22 3.48 5.81 23.34
CA ARG A 22 3.14 6.85 22.33
C ARG A 22 4.25 7.02 21.29
N LYS A 23 5.54 6.98 21.67
CA LYS A 23 6.67 7.05 20.75
C LYS A 23 6.74 5.84 19.82
N LYS A 24 6.36 4.62 20.27
CA LYS A 24 6.30 3.40 19.43
C LYS A 24 5.19 3.46 18.39
N VAL A 25 4.08 4.19 18.63
CA VAL A 25 2.94 4.33 17.73
C VAL A 25 3.21 5.35 16.60
N ILE A 26 4.26 6.19 16.70
CA ILE A 26 4.59 7.28 15.77
C ILE A 26 5.58 6.84 14.67
N ILE A 27 5.95 5.55 14.58
CA ILE A 27 6.85 5.07 13.54
C ILE A 27 6.12 5.04 12.19
N MET A 28 6.59 5.87 11.26
CA MET A 28 6.12 5.92 9.89
C MET A 28 6.42 4.60 9.17
N LYS A 29 5.41 4.02 8.57
CA LYS A 29 5.55 2.85 7.70
C LYS A 29 5.77 3.28 6.26
N THR A 30 6.42 2.43 5.47
CA THR A 30 6.47 2.56 4.02
C THR A 30 5.58 1.49 3.40
N ILE A 31 4.62 1.93 2.61
CA ILE A 31 3.60 1.07 2.00
C ILE A 31 3.75 1.17 0.48
N VAL A 32 3.83 0.03 -0.20
CA VAL A 32 3.82 0.00 -1.67
C VAL A 32 2.44 -0.43 -2.16
N LEU A 33 1.88 0.36 -3.08
CA LEU A 33 0.60 0.06 -3.74
C LEU A 33 0.87 -0.25 -5.21
N ILE A 34 0.48 -1.45 -5.66
CA ILE A 34 0.66 -1.92 -7.04
C ILE A 34 -0.72 -2.08 -7.68
N SER A 35 -0.96 -1.46 -8.84
CA SER A 35 -2.23 -1.69 -9.54
C SER A 35 -2.30 -3.10 -10.14
N CYS A 36 -3.51 -3.66 -10.15
CA CYS A 36 -3.83 -4.88 -10.89
C CYS A 36 -3.65 -4.66 -12.40
N VAL A 37 -3.61 -5.76 -13.13
CA VAL A 37 -3.54 -5.80 -14.59
C VAL A 37 -4.65 -6.71 -15.14
N SER A 38 -4.96 -6.57 -16.43
CA SER A 38 -6.00 -7.38 -17.07
C SER A 38 -5.62 -8.86 -17.19
N LYS A 39 -4.35 -9.15 -17.46
CA LYS A 39 -3.88 -10.52 -17.69
C LYS A 39 -3.72 -11.30 -16.38
N LYS A 40 -4.53 -12.34 -16.22
CA LYS A 40 -4.65 -13.12 -14.99
C LYS A 40 -4.66 -14.61 -15.29
N LEU A 41 -4.32 -15.42 -14.28
CA LEU A 41 -4.62 -16.85 -14.28
C LEU A 41 -6.13 -17.07 -14.37
N SER A 42 -6.56 -18.21 -14.91
CA SER A 42 -7.99 -18.56 -15.07
C SER A 42 -8.60 -19.21 -13.82
N TYR A 43 -7.87 -19.30 -12.73
CA TYR A 43 -8.27 -19.98 -11.51
C TYR A 43 -7.84 -19.17 -10.27
N LYS A 44 -8.45 -19.48 -9.15
CA LYS A 44 -8.15 -18.86 -7.85
C LYS A 44 -6.70 -19.06 -7.47
N ALA A 45 -6.02 -18.00 -7.05
CA ALA A 45 -4.63 -18.00 -6.63
C ALA A 45 -4.36 -16.90 -5.62
N GLN A 46 -3.21 -16.96 -4.95
CA GLN A 46 -2.73 -15.82 -4.19
C GLN A 46 -2.57 -14.62 -5.12
N ALA A 47 -2.90 -13.43 -4.64
CA ALA A 47 -2.92 -12.22 -5.46
C ALA A 47 -1.57 -11.97 -6.14
N LYS A 48 -0.45 -12.24 -5.47
CA LYS A 48 0.89 -12.12 -6.05
C LYS A 48 1.12 -13.00 -7.29
N ASP A 49 0.41 -14.11 -7.42
CA ASP A 49 0.53 -15.07 -8.51
C ASP A 49 -0.58 -14.94 -9.56
N LEU A 50 -1.71 -14.34 -9.18
CA LEU A 50 -2.87 -14.21 -10.06
C LEU A 50 -2.59 -13.35 -11.29
N TYR A 51 -1.87 -12.24 -11.11
CA TYR A 51 -1.58 -11.28 -12.18
C TYR A 51 -0.29 -11.69 -12.89
N ILE A 52 -0.39 -12.01 -14.18
CA ILE A 52 0.69 -12.66 -14.93
C ILE A 52 1.36 -11.79 -15.99
N SER A 53 1.12 -10.48 -16.03
CA SER A 53 1.82 -9.61 -16.97
C SER A 53 3.27 -9.34 -16.52
N PRO A 54 4.19 -9.10 -17.46
CA PRO A 54 5.57 -8.72 -17.12
C PRO A 54 5.64 -7.46 -16.25
N LEU A 55 4.80 -6.46 -16.54
CA LEU A 55 4.77 -5.21 -15.78
C LEU A 55 4.41 -5.45 -14.31
N PHE A 56 3.38 -6.25 -14.05
CA PHE A 56 2.99 -6.56 -12.68
C PHE A 56 4.09 -7.32 -11.93
N ARG A 57 4.66 -8.34 -12.56
CA ARG A 57 5.74 -9.13 -11.95
C ARG A 57 6.95 -8.29 -11.60
N MET A 58 7.34 -7.38 -12.48
CA MET A 58 8.47 -6.49 -12.25
C MET A 58 8.15 -5.43 -11.18
N ASN A 59 6.93 -4.89 -11.16
CA ASN A 59 6.48 -4.02 -10.08
C ASN A 59 6.56 -4.72 -8.71
N LEU A 60 6.13 -5.97 -8.65
CA LEU A 60 6.20 -6.75 -7.41
C LEU A 60 7.65 -7.00 -6.97
N GLN A 61 8.52 -7.40 -7.89
CA GLN A 61 9.95 -7.58 -7.60
C GLN A 61 10.60 -6.29 -7.10
N TYR A 62 10.32 -5.17 -7.75
CA TYR A 62 10.82 -3.86 -7.32
C TYR A 62 10.29 -3.49 -5.93
N ALA A 63 9.00 -3.67 -5.70
CA ALA A 63 8.40 -3.43 -4.39
C ALA A 63 9.05 -4.26 -3.29
N GLN A 64 9.27 -5.55 -3.53
CA GLN A 64 9.93 -6.44 -2.57
C GLN A 64 11.38 -6.01 -2.28
N LYS A 65 12.09 -5.54 -3.30
CA LYS A 65 13.46 -5.06 -3.17
C LYS A 65 13.57 -3.80 -2.29
N LEU A 66 12.53 -2.97 -2.26
CA LEU A 66 12.46 -1.79 -1.40
C LEU A 66 12.31 -2.14 0.10
N THR A 67 12.05 -3.39 0.42
CA THR A 67 11.82 -3.87 1.80
C THR A 67 10.83 -3.00 2.58
N PRO A 68 9.62 -2.74 2.02
CA PRO A 68 8.63 -1.90 2.69
C PRO A 68 8.00 -2.62 3.90
N SER A 69 7.25 -1.87 4.71
CA SER A 69 6.46 -2.46 5.79
C SER A 69 5.37 -3.37 5.24
N GLU A 70 4.70 -2.94 4.17
CA GLU A 70 3.60 -3.69 3.54
C GLU A 70 3.57 -3.45 2.03
N ILE A 71 3.08 -4.45 1.29
CA ILE A 71 2.78 -4.36 -0.14
C ILE A 71 1.33 -4.76 -0.35
N TYR A 72 0.55 -3.90 -0.98
CA TYR A 72 -0.84 -4.18 -1.36
C TYR A 72 -1.05 -4.03 -2.85
N ILE A 73 -2.02 -4.77 -3.36
CA ILE A 73 -2.50 -4.67 -4.73
C ILE A 73 -3.80 -3.86 -4.73
N LEU A 74 -3.91 -2.91 -5.65
CA LEU A 74 -5.13 -2.18 -5.93
C LEU A 74 -5.93 -2.96 -6.97
N SER A 75 -6.92 -3.73 -6.51
CA SER A 75 -7.76 -4.54 -7.36
C SER A 75 -9.00 -3.77 -7.80
N ALA A 76 -9.32 -3.78 -9.09
CA ALA A 76 -10.53 -3.12 -9.60
C ALA A 76 -11.81 -3.73 -9.00
N LYS A 77 -11.82 -5.00 -8.67
CA LYS A 77 -12.96 -5.69 -8.07
C LYS A 77 -12.95 -5.67 -6.55
N TYR A 78 -11.82 -6.04 -5.95
CA TYR A 78 -11.73 -6.27 -4.50
C TYR A 78 -11.24 -5.07 -3.70
N GLY A 79 -10.74 -4.02 -4.37
CA GLY A 79 -10.13 -2.86 -3.70
C GLY A 79 -8.71 -3.17 -3.23
N LEU A 80 -8.44 -2.99 -1.96
CA LEU A 80 -7.14 -3.28 -1.36
C LEU A 80 -7.01 -4.78 -1.09
N VAL A 81 -5.95 -5.39 -1.62
CA VAL A 81 -5.70 -6.84 -1.49
C VAL A 81 -4.25 -7.06 -1.03
N GLY A 82 -4.06 -7.86 0.01
CA GLY A 82 -2.74 -8.33 0.41
C GLY A 82 -2.18 -9.32 -0.60
N ILE A 83 -0.85 -9.32 -0.78
CA ILE A 83 -0.22 -10.15 -1.82
C ILE A 83 -0.39 -11.66 -1.63
N TYR A 84 -0.63 -12.11 -0.40
CA TYR A 84 -0.85 -13.52 -0.07
C TYR A 84 -2.33 -13.93 -0.01
N GLU A 85 -3.26 -12.98 -0.17
CA GLU A 85 -4.68 -13.29 -0.19
C GLU A 85 -5.03 -14.10 -1.45
N LYS A 86 -5.81 -15.15 -1.27
CA LYS A 86 -6.35 -15.94 -2.38
C LYS A 86 -7.62 -15.27 -2.90
N ILE A 87 -7.61 -14.92 -4.18
CA ILE A 87 -8.74 -14.28 -4.86
C ILE A 87 -9.05 -14.98 -6.18
N GLU A 88 -10.32 -14.90 -6.58
CA GLU A 88 -10.79 -15.38 -7.87
C GLU A 88 -10.40 -14.39 -8.98
N PRO A 89 -10.09 -14.87 -10.20
CA PRO A 89 -9.93 -13.99 -11.35
C PRO A 89 -11.24 -13.25 -11.67
N TYR A 90 -11.11 -12.10 -12.30
CA TYR A 90 -12.23 -11.23 -12.66
C TYR A 90 -11.90 -10.42 -13.90
N ASP A 91 -12.94 -9.82 -14.50
CA ASP A 91 -12.83 -9.03 -15.73
C ASP A 91 -13.39 -7.62 -15.53
N VAL A 92 -12.86 -6.90 -14.53
CA VAL A 92 -13.20 -5.52 -14.22
C VAL A 92 -11.93 -4.69 -14.25
N THR A 93 -11.97 -3.51 -14.88
CA THR A 93 -10.86 -2.58 -14.94
C THR A 93 -11.34 -1.14 -14.69
N LEU A 94 -10.56 -0.35 -13.96
CA LEU A 94 -10.83 1.08 -13.80
C LEU A 94 -10.65 1.85 -15.10
N ASN A 95 -9.93 1.29 -16.07
CA ASN A 95 -9.67 1.95 -17.34
C ASN A 95 -10.95 2.25 -18.15
N THR A 96 -11.97 1.42 -18.01
CA THR A 96 -13.29 1.58 -18.68
C THR A 96 -14.39 2.00 -17.72
N MET A 97 -14.08 2.17 -16.43
CA MET A 97 -15.05 2.51 -15.39
C MET A 97 -15.37 4.01 -15.43
N PRO A 98 -16.67 4.41 -15.33
CA PRO A 98 -17.04 5.82 -15.24
C PRO A 98 -16.43 6.52 -14.02
N VAL A 99 -16.25 7.83 -14.10
CA VAL A 99 -15.67 8.67 -13.04
C VAL A 99 -16.37 8.46 -11.70
N LYS A 100 -17.71 8.45 -11.70
CA LYS A 100 -18.50 8.27 -10.48
C LYS A 100 -18.18 6.95 -9.78
N GLU A 101 -18.08 5.86 -10.53
CA GLU A 101 -17.76 4.54 -10.00
C GLU A 101 -16.31 4.47 -9.53
N ARG A 102 -15.38 5.11 -10.24
CA ARG A 102 -13.97 5.18 -9.80
C ARG A 102 -13.82 5.92 -8.47
N LYS A 103 -14.61 6.96 -8.25
CA LYS A 103 -14.62 7.68 -6.95
C LYS A 103 -15.14 6.78 -5.83
N VAL A 104 -16.22 6.05 -6.07
CA VAL A 104 -16.75 5.08 -5.08
C VAL A 104 -15.72 3.98 -4.78
N TRP A 105 -15.06 3.46 -5.81
CA TRP A 105 -13.97 2.50 -5.64
C TRP A 105 -12.84 3.07 -4.79
N ALA A 106 -12.42 4.30 -5.06
CA ALA A 106 -11.35 4.96 -4.31
C ALA A 106 -11.71 5.18 -2.84
N ASP A 107 -12.96 5.58 -2.56
CA ASP A 107 -13.44 5.74 -1.18
C ASP A 107 -13.38 4.42 -0.41
N LYS A 108 -13.80 3.33 -1.04
CA LYS A 108 -13.70 1.97 -0.48
C LYS A 108 -12.24 1.60 -0.18
N VAL A 109 -11.34 1.85 -1.14
CA VAL A 109 -9.91 1.54 -0.96
C VAL A 109 -9.31 2.36 0.19
N LEU A 110 -9.65 3.65 0.29
CA LEU A 110 -9.18 4.51 1.39
C LEU A 110 -9.65 4.01 2.76
N GLU A 111 -10.88 3.55 2.87
CA GLU A 111 -11.38 2.91 4.10
C GLU A 111 -10.57 1.65 4.42
N GLN A 112 -10.33 0.80 3.44
CA GLN A 112 -9.54 -0.41 3.62
C GLN A 112 -8.09 -0.10 4.03
N ILE A 113 -7.45 0.88 3.40
CA ILE A 113 -6.10 1.32 3.78
C ILE A 113 -6.08 1.80 5.23
N SER A 114 -7.08 2.58 5.63
CA SER A 114 -7.18 3.16 6.98
C SER A 114 -7.29 2.11 8.10
N GLU A 115 -7.68 0.88 7.78
CA GLU A 115 -7.70 -0.23 8.75
C GLU A 115 -6.29 -0.69 9.15
N TYR A 116 -5.30 -0.52 8.27
CA TYR A 116 -3.94 -1.05 8.45
C TYR A 116 -2.85 0.03 8.47
N CYS A 117 -3.12 1.20 7.92
CA CYS A 117 -2.15 2.26 7.70
C CYS A 117 -2.73 3.61 8.11
N ASP A 118 -1.83 4.57 8.33
CA ASP A 118 -2.18 5.97 8.59
C ASP A 118 -1.98 6.81 7.33
N LEU A 119 -3.08 7.27 6.72
CA LEU A 119 -3.06 8.05 5.49
C LEU A 119 -2.26 9.36 5.62
N GLN A 120 -2.15 9.91 6.84
CA GLN A 120 -1.47 11.18 7.09
C GLN A 120 0.01 11.03 7.46
N ARG A 121 0.39 9.90 8.01
CA ARG A 121 1.76 9.66 8.54
C ARG A 121 2.58 8.72 7.70
N ASP A 122 1.98 7.65 7.18
CA ASP A 122 2.70 6.65 6.44
C ASP A 122 3.12 7.16 5.07
N HIS A 123 4.22 6.64 4.55
CA HIS A 123 4.74 6.96 3.23
C HIS A 123 4.29 5.92 2.21
N PHE A 124 3.70 6.39 1.11
CA PHE A 124 3.13 5.53 0.06
C PHE A 124 3.97 5.61 -1.21
N ILE A 125 4.45 4.48 -1.68
CA ILE A 125 5.11 4.34 -2.98
C ILE A 125 4.08 3.73 -3.93
N ILE A 126 3.70 4.49 -4.95
CA ILE A 126 2.57 4.15 -5.82
C ILE A 126 3.07 3.67 -7.18
N LEU A 127 2.90 2.38 -7.45
CA LEU A 127 3.20 1.73 -8.71
C LEU A 127 1.90 1.40 -9.43
N ALA A 128 1.14 2.46 -9.76
CA ALA A 128 -0.20 2.35 -10.31
C ALA A 128 -0.47 3.45 -11.32
N GLY A 129 -1.24 3.13 -12.35
CA GLY A 129 -1.67 4.09 -13.37
C GLY A 129 -2.59 5.16 -12.81
N GLN A 130 -2.74 6.25 -13.59
CA GLN A 130 -3.47 7.44 -13.16
C GLN A 130 -4.90 7.14 -12.69
N LYS A 131 -5.63 6.26 -13.37
CA LYS A 131 -7.02 5.95 -13.00
C LYS A 131 -7.14 5.22 -11.67
N TYR A 132 -6.11 4.49 -11.26
CA TYR A 132 -6.05 3.79 -9.98
C TYR A 132 -5.62 4.70 -8.83
N ARG A 133 -4.77 5.71 -9.07
CA ARG A 133 -4.22 6.58 -8.03
C ARG A 133 -4.91 7.93 -7.87
N GLN A 134 -5.61 8.38 -8.90
CA GLN A 134 -6.10 9.76 -9.04
C GLN A 134 -6.90 10.26 -7.84
N TYR A 135 -7.78 9.43 -7.29
CA TYR A 135 -8.65 9.80 -6.17
C TYR A 135 -8.12 9.31 -4.81
N LEU A 136 -7.00 8.60 -4.80
CA LEU A 136 -6.31 8.22 -3.56
C LEU A 136 -5.34 9.32 -3.12
N ILE A 137 -4.57 9.86 -4.06
CA ILE A 137 -3.49 10.83 -3.80
C ILE A 137 -3.93 12.04 -2.97
N PRO A 138 -5.09 12.68 -3.21
CA PRO A 138 -5.50 13.85 -2.41
C PRO A 138 -5.64 13.57 -0.91
N GLN A 139 -5.80 12.31 -0.51
CA GLN A 139 -5.96 11.89 0.88
C GLN A 139 -4.64 11.46 1.55
N LEU A 140 -3.55 11.45 0.78
CA LEU A 140 -2.22 11.04 1.27
C LEU A 140 -1.35 12.26 1.50
N THR A 141 -0.65 12.31 2.64
CA THR A 141 0.26 13.41 2.95
C THR A 141 1.67 13.15 2.38
N SER A 142 2.16 11.91 2.48
CA SER A 142 3.50 11.53 2.04
C SER A 142 3.41 10.41 1.01
N TYR A 143 3.81 10.70 -0.23
CA TYR A 143 3.78 9.71 -1.31
C TYR A 143 4.81 10.03 -2.37
N GLU A 144 5.14 9.03 -3.18
CA GLU A 144 5.90 9.17 -4.42
C GLU A 144 5.34 8.26 -5.51
N ILE A 145 5.49 8.67 -6.75
CA ILE A 145 5.07 7.93 -7.94
C ILE A 145 6.30 7.78 -8.84
N PRO A 146 7.12 6.72 -8.62
CA PRO A 146 8.44 6.60 -9.25
C PRO A 146 8.41 6.59 -10.78
N MET A 147 7.32 6.10 -11.37
CA MET A 147 7.19 5.98 -12.82
C MET A 147 6.17 6.95 -13.41
N GLN A 148 5.86 8.05 -12.71
CA GLN A 148 4.91 9.05 -13.19
C GLN A 148 5.33 9.59 -14.58
N GLY A 149 4.38 9.62 -15.50
CA GLY A 149 4.59 10.14 -16.86
C GLY A 149 5.33 9.20 -17.82
N LEU A 150 5.76 8.04 -17.37
CA LEU A 150 6.43 7.07 -18.24
C LEU A 150 5.43 6.22 -19.02
N THR A 151 5.72 6.00 -20.30
CA THR A 151 5.02 5.00 -21.11
C THR A 151 5.28 3.58 -20.56
N ILE A 152 4.45 2.61 -20.94
CA ILE A 152 4.64 1.21 -20.49
C ILE A 152 6.04 0.71 -20.82
N GLY A 153 6.55 0.97 -22.02
CA GLY A 153 7.91 0.56 -22.40
C GLY A 153 8.99 1.17 -21.52
N LYS A 154 8.85 2.46 -21.20
CA LYS A 154 9.79 3.15 -20.29
C LYS A 154 9.66 2.68 -18.84
N GLN A 155 8.45 2.33 -18.40
CA GLN A 155 8.25 1.72 -17.09
C GLN A 155 9.00 0.39 -16.98
N LEU A 156 8.90 -0.47 -17.98
CA LEU A 156 9.63 -1.74 -18.02
C LEU A 156 11.16 -1.53 -17.98
N GLN A 157 11.67 -0.55 -18.72
CA GLN A 157 13.09 -0.19 -18.68
C GLN A 157 13.53 0.31 -17.30
N PHE A 158 12.74 1.18 -16.70
CA PHE A 158 12.98 1.68 -15.33
C PHE A 158 13.05 0.53 -14.33
N LEU A 159 12.07 -0.36 -14.36
CA LEU A 159 11.98 -1.49 -13.45
C LEU A 159 13.17 -2.46 -13.64
N LYS A 160 13.53 -2.76 -14.89
CA LYS A 160 14.71 -3.59 -15.20
C LYS A 160 15.97 -3.04 -14.53
N ARG A 161 16.22 -1.75 -14.68
CA ARG A 161 17.40 -1.11 -14.07
C ARG A 161 17.37 -1.19 -12.55
N LYS A 162 16.21 -0.91 -11.94
CA LYS A 162 16.06 -0.90 -10.47
C LYS A 162 16.19 -2.30 -9.88
N ILE A 163 15.70 -3.32 -10.56
CA ILE A 163 15.79 -4.71 -10.11
C ILE A 163 17.23 -5.24 -10.26
N ALA A 164 17.94 -4.86 -11.32
CA ALA A 164 19.30 -5.31 -11.59
C ALA A 164 20.36 -4.63 -10.70
N ASN A 165 20.10 -3.40 -10.24
CA ASN A 165 21.03 -2.66 -9.39
C ASN A 165 20.83 -3.05 -7.92
N GLU A 166 21.81 -3.75 -7.36
CA GLU A 166 21.88 -4.07 -5.94
C GLU A 166 22.64 -3.02 -5.12
#